data_8a4fa030f3949e03ebd1509c506e717a
#
_entry.id   8a4fa030f3949e03ebd1509c506e717a
#
_cell.length_a   1.000
_cell.length_b   1.000
_cell.length_c   1.000
_cell.angle_alpha   90.00
_cell.angle_beta   90.00
_cell.angle_gamma   90.00
#
_symmetry.space_group_name_H-M   'P 1'
#
loop_
_entity.id
_entity.type
_entity.pdbx_description
1 polymer ?
#
loop_
_entity_poly.entity_id
_entity_poly.type
_entity_poly.pdbx_seq_one_letter_code
_entity_poly.pdbx_strand_id
1 'polypeptide(L)'
;MNSGDARRLGEEAARRLALTGQHEIGPGLTGAEFARIERDYGFEFADDHRAFLAAGLPLKTPEPYERRNPWPDWRDGDPGDLRKMLDWPVEGALFDVQYDDLWHPSWGQRPADMSTALSAARRHLARAPKMIPVWGHRYLPAGRGTYGYPVLSIWQTDIIIYGTDLANYIASEFFRRPSVIRDWTPPPPDRTPPPMVPFWSDFLLEDLRKAGPPVTGIAGFRGP
;
A
#
# COMPACT_ATOMS: atom_id res chain seq x y z
N MET A 1 -17.69 -14.06 1.21
CA MET A 1 -16.95 -13.02 1.97
C MET A 1 -17.97 -12.00 2.45
N ASN A 2 -17.85 -11.53 3.70
CA ASN A 2 -18.92 -10.74 4.33
C ASN A 2 -18.65 -9.24 4.09
N SER A 3 -19.52 -8.56 3.33
CA SER A 3 -19.46 -7.11 3.06
C SER A 3 -19.44 -6.27 4.35
N GLY A 4 -20.00 -6.79 5.45
CA GLY A 4 -19.97 -6.14 6.76
C GLY A 4 -18.57 -6.05 7.38
N ASP A 5 -17.69 -7.01 7.09
CA ASP A 5 -16.33 -7.05 7.64
C ASP A 5 -15.44 -6.02 6.96
N ALA A 6 -15.53 -5.92 5.63
CA ALA A 6 -14.82 -4.90 4.85
C ALA A 6 -15.18 -3.48 5.30
N ARG A 7 -16.48 -3.24 5.46
CA ARG A 7 -16.97 -1.95 5.94
C ARG A 7 -16.43 -1.62 7.33
N ARG A 8 -16.52 -2.56 8.29
CA ARG A 8 -15.99 -2.35 9.65
C ARG A 8 -14.50 -2.05 9.64
N LEU A 9 -13.72 -2.75 8.82
CA LEU A 9 -12.28 -2.54 8.72
C LEU A 9 -11.94 -1.14 8.20
N GLY A 10 -12.60 -0.68 7.15
CA GLY A 10 -12.41 0.66 6.61
C GLY A 10 -12.86 1.78 7.55
N GLU A 11 -14.05 1.64 8.15
CA GLU A 11 -14.55 2.59 9.15
C GLU A 11 -13.65 2.66 10.38
N GLU A 12 -13.09 1.54 10.83
CA GLU A 12 -12.12 1.51 11.94
C GLU A 12 -10.82 2.21 11.58
N ALA A 13 -10.30 2.03 10.35
CA ALA A 13 -9.14 2.74 9.87
C ALA A 13 -9.37 4.27 9.87
N ALA A 14 -10.53 4.72 9.37
CA ALA A 14 -10.90 6.13 9.36
C ALA A 14 -11.03 6.70 10.77
N ARG A 15 -11.69 5.96 11.67
CA ARG A 15 -11.82 6.35 13.08
C ARG A 15 -10.45 6.51 13.74
N ARG A 16 -9.53 5.57 13.51
CA ARG A 16 -8.16 5.66 14.03
C ARG A 16 -7.46 6.89 13.52
N LEU A 17 -7.49 7.14 12.21
CA LEU A 17 -6.86 8.32 11.64
C LEU A 17 -7.41 9.61 12.26
N ALA A 18 -8.73 9.73 12.40
CA ALA A 18 -9.37 10.89 13.02
C ALA A 18 -8.93 11.12 14.47
N LEU A 19 -8.73 10.03 15.24
CA LEU A 19 -8.28 10.12 16.64
C LEU A 19 -6.86 10.70 16.77
N THR A 20 -6.03 10.68 15.72
CA THR A 20 -4.71 11.32 15.78
C THR A 20 -4.79 12.82 15.90
N GLY A 21 -5.85 13.43 15.38
CA GLY A 21 -6.02 14.90 15.33
C GLY A 21 -4.95 15.62 14.51
N GLN A 22 -4.12 14.88 13.76
CA GLN A 22 -2.97 15.43 13.04
C GLN A 22 -3.26 15.70 11.56
N HIS A 23 -4.34 15.15 11.03
CA HIS A 23 -4.68 15.24 9.61
C HIS A 23 -5.97 16.03 9.42
N GLU A 24 -6.00 16.85 8.39
CA GLU A 24 -7.25 17.45 7.94
C GLU A 24 -8.07 16.38 7.22
N ILE A 25 -9.29 16.14 7.69
CA ILE A 25 -10.21 15.14 7.13
C ILE A 25 -11.47 15.86 6.68
N GLY A 26 -11.72 15.85 5.40
CA GLY A 26 -12.95 16.37 4.80
C GLY A 26 -14.09 15.34 4.81
N PRO A 27 -15.27 15.74 4.32
CA PRO A 27 -16.38 14.82 4.11
C PRO A 27 -15.95 13.64 3.24
N GLY A 28 -16.42 12.43 3.57
CA GLY A 28 -16.12 11.23 2.79
C GLY A 28 -16.60 11.31 1.35
N LEU A 29 -16.03 10.48 0.49
CA LEU A 29 -16.41 10.39 -0.91
C LEU A 29 -17.82 9.81 -1.05
N THR A 30 -18.60 10.41 -1.93
CA THR A 30 -19.94 9.95 -2.30
C THR A 30 -19.89 8.82 -3.33
N GLY A 31 -21.00 8.10 -3.50
CA GLY A 31 -21.10 7.07 -4.54
C GLY A 31 -20.83 7.59 -5.97
N ALA A 32 -21.24 8.83 -6.26
CA ALA A 32 -21.00 9.45 -7.56
C ALA A 32 -19.51 9.80 -7.77
N GLU A 33 -18.81 10.27 -6.73
CA GLU A 33 -17.39 10.55 -6.77
C GLU A 33 -16.58 9.24 -6.96
N PHE A 34 -16.92 8.17 -6.24
CA PHE A 34 -16.32 6.86 -6.47
C PHE A 34 -16.50 6.39 -7.91
N ALA A 35 -17.73 6.45 -8.45
CA ALA A 35 -18.00 6.03 -9.82
C ALA A 35 -17.23 6.87 -10.86
N ARG A 36 -17.03 8.17 -10.61
CA ARG A 36 -16.20 9.03 -11.43
C ARG A 36 -14.74 8.59 -11.38
N ILE A 37 -14.16 8.44 -10.17
CA ILE A 37 -12.75 8.07 -9.97
C ILE A 37 -12.47 6.71 -10.62
N GLU A 38 -13.28 5.71 -10.30
CA GLU A 38 -13.11 4.34 -10.80
C GLU A 38 -13.15 4.30 -12.34
N ARG A 39 -14.05 5.07 -12.97
CA ARG A 39 -14.12 5.19 -14.43
C ARG A 39 -12.91 5.95 -15.02
N ASP A 40 -12.55 7.10 -14.44
CA ASP A 40 -11.56 8.02 -15.00
C ASP A 40 -10.11 7.46 -14.89
N TYR A 41 -9.88 6.58 -13.90
CA TYR A 41 -8.57 5.94 -13.68
C TYR A 41 -8.55 4.43 -13.95
N GLY A 42 -9.69 3.82 -14.29
CA GLY A 42 -9.77 2.42 -14.76
C GLY A 42 -9.39 1.39 -13.70
N PHE A 43 -9.97 1.50 -12.51
CA PHE A 43 -9.86 0.52 -11.43
C PHE A 43 -11.12 0.53 -10.55
N GLU A 44 -11.24 -0.41 -9.62
CA GLU A 44 -12.22 -0.37 -8.54
C GLU A 44 -11.51 -0.45 -7.20
N PHE A 45 -11.92 0.38 -6.24
CA PHE A 45 -11.37 0.30 -4.89
C PHE A 45 -11.68 -1.05 -4.24
N ALA A 46 -10.76 -1.58 -3.43
CA ALA A 46 -11.08 -2.62 -2.45
C ALA A 46 -12.16 -2.10 -1.48
N ASP A 47 -12.99 -3.01 -0.96
CA ASP A 47 -14.19 -2.62 -0.21
C ASP A 47 -13.86 -1.91 1.11
N ASP A 48 -12.77 -2.29 1.77
CA ASP A 48 -12.27 -1.63 3.00
C ASP A 48 -11.65 -0.25 2.69
N HIS A 49 -10.90 -0.12 1.60
CA HIS A 49 -10.36 1.18 1.17
C HIS A 49 -11.51 2.13 0.79
N ARG A 50 -12.51 1.62 0.08
CA ARG A 50 -13.73 2.39 -0.24
C ARG A 50 -14.48 2.84 1.02
N ALA A 51 -14.63 1.96 2.01
CA ALA A 51 -15.28 2.29 3.27
C ALA A 51 -14.49 3.33 4.07
N PHE A 52 -13.16 3.25 4.07
CA PHE A 52 -12.27 4.24 4.66
C PHE A 52 -12.48 5.64 4.07
N LEU A 53 -12.43 5.75 2.75
CA LEU A 53 -12.60 7.02 2.03
C LEU A 53 -14.05 7.55 2.09
N ALA A 54 -15.04 6.67 2.26
CA ALA A 54 -16.43 7.06 2.46
C ALA A 54 -16.70 7.60 3.87
N ALA A 55 -15.95 7.15 4.87
CA ALA A 55 -16.07 7.63 6.24
C ALA A 55 -15.42 9.01 6.44
N GLY A 56 -14.37 9.34 5.66
CA GLY A 56 -13.71 10.63 5.67
C GLY A 56 -12.57 10.65 4.64
N LEU A 57 -12.44 11.74 3.90
CA LEU A 57 -11.37 11.94 2.93
C LEU A 57 -10.20 12.69 3.61
N PRO A 58 -9.04 12.06 3.80
CA PRO A 58 -7.85 12.78 4.26
C PRO A 58 -7.38 13.78 3.19
N LEU A 59 -7.13 15.03 3.56
CA LEU A 59 -6.81 16.11 2.63
C LEU A 59 -5.37 16.59 2.76
N LYS A 60 -4.89 16.76 4.00
CA LYS A 60 -3.55 17.29 4.26
C LYS A 60 -2.77 16.41 5.20
N THR A 61 -1.49 16.34 4.93
CA THR A 61 -0.48 15.75 5.81
C THR A 61 0.20 16.86 6.60
N PRO A 62 0.46 16.72 7.92
CA PRO A 62 1.21 17.71 8.69
C PRO A 62 2.62 17.92 8.12
N GLU A 63 3.10 19.16 8.20
CA GLU A 63 4.52 19.45 7.94
C GLU A 63 5.43 18.67 8.94
N PRO A 64 6.58 18.15 8.55
CA PRO A 64 7.28 18.36 7.26
C PRO A 64 6.98 17.25 6.20
N TYR A 65 5.98 16.42 6.42
CA TYR A 65 5.71 15.24 5.59
C TYR A 65 4.89 15.54 4.33
N GLU A 66 4.23 16.70 4.27
CA GLU A 66 3.32 17.08 3.18
C GLU A 66 3.93 16.93 1.78
N ARG A 67 5.20 17.30 1.61
CA ARG A 67 5.88 17.22 0.31
C ARG A 67 6.37 15.84 -0.08
N ARG A 68 6.53 14.94 0.90
CA ARG A 68 7.12 13.61 0.66
C ARG A 68 6.09 12.51 0.59
N ASN A 69 5.02 12.64 1.36
CA ASN A 69 4.00 11.61 1.49
C ASN A 69 2.60 12.25 1.52
N PRO A 70 2.09 12.72 0.38
CA PRO A 70 0.76 13.30 0.32
C PRO A 70 -0.33 12.22 0.41
N TRP A 71 -1.49 12.60 0.95
CA TRP A 71 -2.72 11.88 0.71
C TRP A 71 -3.14 12.08 -0.74
N PRO A 72 -3.67 11.05 -1.42
CA PRO A 72 -4.27 11.24 -2.73
C PRO A 72 -5.55 12.07 -2.60
N ASP A 73 -5.56 13.26 -3.17
CA ASP A 73 -6.78 14.06 -3.21
C ASP A 73 -7.69 13.57 -4.36
N TRP A 74 -8.50 12.57 -4.04
CA TRP A 74 -9.42 11.95 -4.99
C TRP A 74 -10.57 12.86 -5.45
N ARG A 75 -10.80 13.98 -4.74
CA ARG A 75 -11.89 14.92 -5.06
C ARG A 75 -11.44 16.01 -6.00
N ASP A 76 -10.44 16.77 -5.61
CA ASP A 76 -10.02 18.00 -6.26
C ASP A 76 -8.55 17.99 -6.70
N GLY A 77 -7.83 16.86 -6.51
CA GLY A 77 -6.43 16.73 -6.85
C GLY A 77 -6.17 16.80 -8.36
N ASP A 78 -4.96 17.24 -8.72
CA ASP A 78 -4.54 17.27 -10.12
C ASP A 78 -4.56 15.85 -10.74
N PRO A 79 -5.26 15.67 -11.88
CA PRO A 79 -5.37 14.34 -12.49
C PRO A 79 -4.02 13.75 -12.93
N GLY A 80 -3.05 14.58 -13.29
CA GLY A 80 -1.71 14.13 -13.68
C GLY A 80 -0.94 13.61 -12.47
N ASP A 81 -1.06 14.26 -11.31
CA ASP A 81 -0.40 13.82 -10.09
C ASP A 81 -1.04 12.52 -9.55
N LEU A 82 -2.36 12.40 -9.61
CA LEU A 82 -3.04 11.15 -9.26
C LEU A 82 -2.63 9.99 -10.19
N ARG A 83 -2.47 10.23 -11.51
CA ARG A 83 -1.94 9.23 -12.44
C ARG A 83 -0.51 8.83 -12.09
N LYS A 84 0.38 9.80 -11.79
CA LYS A 84 1.74 9.50 -11.36
C LYS A 84 1.76 8.60 -10.11
N MET A 85 0.90 8.89 -9.12
CA MET A 85 0.79 8.02 -7.94
C MET A 85 0.31 6.61 -8.28
N LEU A 86 -0.66 6.48 -9.18
CA LEU A 86 -1.18 5.18 -9.64
C LEU A 86 -0.17 4.38 -10.47
N ASP A 87 0.63 5.08 -11.28
CA ASP A 87 1.60 4.47 -12.18
C ASP A 87 2.94 4.16 -11.48
N TRP A 88 3.19 4.78 -10.32
CA TRP A 88 4.44 4.66 -9.58
C TRP A 88 4.91 3.22 -9.35
N PRO A 89 4.07 2.24 -8.93
CA PRO A 89 4.51 0.87 -8.74
C PRO A 89 5.01 0.23 -10.03
N VAL A 90 4.32 0.46 -11.14
CA VAL A 90 4.69 -0.10 -12.44
C VAL A 90 5.93 0.58 -13.01
N GLU A 91 6.00 1.90 -12.94
CA GLU A 91 7.17 2.64 -13.44
C GLU A 91 8.43 2.36 -12.60
N GLY A 92 8.26 2.14 -11.27
CA GLY A 92 9.36 1.70 -10.41
C GLY A 92 9.89 0.32 -10.80
N ALA A 93 9.03 -0.66 -11.05
CA ALA A 93 9.45 -1.97 -11.52
C ALA A 93 10.12 -1.91 -12.91
N LEU A 94 9.64 -1.04 -13.81
CA LEU A 94 10.26 -0.82 -15.12
C LEU A 94 11.63 -0.15 -15.01
N PHE A 95 11.80 0.75 -14.04
CA PHE A 95 13.10 1.35 -13.74
C PHE A 95 14.10 0.24 -13.36
N ASP A 96 13.72 -0.69 -12.49
CA ASP A 96 14.58 -1.80 -12.09
C ASP A 96 14.87 -2.78 -13.25
N VAL A 97 13.92 -2.99 -14.16
CA VAL A 97 14.18 -3.72 -15.41
C VAL A 97 15.29 -3.05 -16.23
N GLN A 98 15.28 -1.74 -16.26
CA GLN A 98 16.23 -0.96 -17.07
C GLN A 98 17.61 -0.81 -16.43
N TYR A 99 17.67 -0.64 -15.09
CA TYR A 99 18.89 -0.20 -14.41
C TYR A 99 19.43 -1.21 -13.39
N ASP A 100 18.59 -2.13 -12.87
CA ASP A 100 18.95 -3.06 -11.81
C ASP A 100 18.75 -4.54 -12.20
N ASP A 101 18.76 -4.82 -13.51
CA ASP A 101 18.66 -6.17 -14.08
C ASP A 101 17.44 -6.98 -13.63
N LEU A 102 16.40 -6.33 -13.13
CA LEU A 102 15.17 -7.00 -12.77
C LEU A 102 14.61 -7.78 -13.95
N TRP A 103 14.34 -9.07 -13.73
CA TRP A 103 13.53 -9.89 -14.62
C TRP A 103 12.83 -10.98 -13.82
N HIS A 104 11.51 -10.81 -13.65
CA HIS A 104 10.75 -11.75 -12.82
C HIS A 104 10.75 -13.16 -13.44
N PRO A 105 10.98 -14.24 -12.65
CA PRO A 105 11.10 -15.61 -13.20
C PRO A 105 9.90 -16.07 -14.03
N SER A 106 8.68 -15.61 -13.68
CA SER A 106 7.46 -15.96 -14.42
C SER A 106 7.34 -15.30 -15.80
N TRP A 107 8.23 -14.36 -16.14
CA TRP A 107 8.17 -13.62 -17.42
C TRP A 107 8.85 -14.37 -18.57
N GLY A 108 9.48 -15.52 -18.29
CA GLY A 108 10.23 -16.30 -19.26
C GLY A 108 11.61 -15.71 -19.54
N GLN A 109 12.14 -15.98 -20.73
CA GLN A 109 13.47 -15.51 -21.09
C GLN A 109 13.48 -13.99 -21.33
N ARG A 110 14.43 -13.29 -20.69
CA ARG A 110 14.62 -11.85 -20.89
C ARG A 110 15.09 -11.57 -22.32
N PRO A 111 14.44 -10.70 -23.09
CA PRO A 111 14.93 -10.20 -24.36
C PRO A 111 16.30 -9.54 -24.24
N ALA A 112 17.17 -9.73 -25.21
CA ALA A 112 18.49 -9.13 -25.20
C ALA A 112 18.44 -7.61 -25.47
N ASP A 113 17.49 -7.17 -26.28
CA ASP A 113 17.26 -5.76 -26.54
C ASP A 113 16.42 -5.12 -25.43
N MET A 114 16.92 -4.01 -24.86
CA MET A 114 16.29 -3.32 -23.73
C MET A 114 14.90 -2.79 -24.05
N SER A 115 14.67 -2.25 -25.24
CA SER A 115 13.36 -1.71 -25.60
C SER A 115 12.32 -2.83 -25.70
N THR A 116 12.72 -3.99 -26.20
CA THR A 116 11.91 -5.20 -26.25
C THR A 116 11.66 -5.77 -24.85
N ALA A 117 12.68 -5.76 -23.97
CA ALA A 117 12.55 -6.18 -22.59
C ALA A 117 11.55 -5.30 -21.83
N LEU A 118 11.68 -3.97 -21.92
CA LEU A 118 10.73 -3.03 -21.28
C LEU A 118 9.30 -3.22 -21.81
N SER A 119 9.14 -3.43 -23.12
CA SER A 119 7.83 -3.68 -23.73
C SER A 119 7.22 -4.99 -23.24
N ALA A 120 8.04 -6.04 -23.06
CA ALA A 120 7.60 -7.31 -22.50
C ALA A 120 7.23 -7.17 -21.02
N ALA A 121 8.07 -6.52 -20.22
CA ALA A 121 7.81 -6.25 -18.82
C ALA A 121 6.49 -5.48 -18.61
N ARG A 122 6.23 -4.42 -19.39
CA ARG A 122 4.95 -3.68 -19.36
C ARG A 122 3.74 -4.60 -19.59
N ARG A 123 3.81 -5.55 -20.53
CA ARG A 123 2.73 -6.50 -20.76
C ARG A 123 2.49 -7.46 -19.59
N HIS A 124 3.55 -7.83 -18.89
CA HIS A 124 3.42 -8.68 -17.70
C HIS A 124 2.86 -7.87 -16.52
N LEU A 125 3.39 -6.67 -16.27
CA LEU A 125 2.92 -5.75 -15.22
C LEU A 125 1.46 -5.32 -15.40
N ALA A 126 0.99 -5.19 -16.65
CA ALA A 126 -0.42 -4.91 -16.94
C ALA A 126 -1.40 -5.99 -16.47
N ARG A 127 -0.90 -7.18 -16.12
CA ARG A 127 -1.70 -8.30 -15.58
C ARG A 127 -1.64 -8.37 -14.05
N ALA A 128 -0.71 -7.65 -13.44
CA ALA A 128 -0.61 -7.57 -11.98
C ALA A 128 -1.79 -6.75 -11.43
N PRO A 129 -2.25 -7.02 -10.19
CA PRO A 129 -3.23 -6.18 -9.54
C PRO A 129 -2.77 -4.73 -9.53
N LYS A 130 -3.65 -3.81 -9.93
CA LYS A 130 -3.37 -2.38 -9.84
C LYS A 130 -3.26 -1.99 -8.38
N MET A 131 -2.21 -1.26 -8.03
CA MET A 131 -1.99 -0.80 -6.67
C MET A 131 -2.52 0.62 -6.52
N ILE A 132 -3.36 0.83 -5.51
CA ILE A 132 -4.05 2.09 -5.26
C ILE A 132 -3.39 2.79 -4.07
N PRO A 133 -2.93 4.04 -4.23
CA PRO A 133 -2.24 4.75 -3.17
C PRO A 133 -3.18 5.02 -1.98
N VAL A 134 -2.68 4.77 -0.78
CA VAL A 134 -3.30 5.14 0.50
C VAL A 134 -2.66 6.42 1.03
N TRP A 135 -1.33 6.44 1.13
CA TRP A 135 -0.56 7.58 1.61
C TRP A 135 0.90 7.51 1.14
N GLY A 136 1.38 8.51 0.42
CA GLY A 136 2.72 8.49 -0.17
C GLY A 136 2.94 7.25 -1.03
N HIS A 137 3.96 6.47 -0.70
CA HIS A 137 4.28 5.21 -1.38
C HIS A 137 3.70 3.96 -0.68
N ARG A 138 2.56 4.11 -0.01
CA ARG A 138 1.80 3.03 0.64
C ARG A 138 0.57 2.71 -0.19
N TYR A 139 0.37 1.43 -0.48
CA TYR A 139 -0.59 0.97 -1.48
C TYR A 139 -1.43 -0.19 -0.97
N LEU A 140 -2.66 -0.25 -1.45
CA LEU A 140 -3.55 -1.40 -1.39
C LEU A 140 -3.86 -1.91 -2.80
N PRO A 141 -4.09 -3.22 -2.99
CA PRO A 141 -4.55 -3.72 -4.28
C PRO A 141 -5.96 -3.22 -4.59
N ALA A 142 -6.21 -2.93 -5.86
CA ALA A 142 -7.54 -2.68 -6.38
C ALA A 142 -8.40 -3.97 -6.39
N GLY A 143 -9.71 -3.82 -6.30
CA GLY A 143 -10.62 -4.93 -6.53
C GLY A 143 -11.89 -4.86 -5.68
N ARG A 144 -13.02 -4.62 -6.33
CA ARG A 144 -14.33 -4.72 -5.67
C ARG A 144 -14.57 -6.14 -5.16
N GLY A 145 -15.19 -6.27 -3.98
CA GLY A 145 -15.40 -7.56 -3.33
C GLY A 145 -14.16 -8.11 -2.61
N THR A 146 -13.07 -7.36 -2.56
CA THR A 146 -11.85 -7.71 -1.81
C THR A 146 -11.67 -6.78 -0.61
N TYR A 147 -11.00 -7.26 0.45
CA TYR A 147 -10.64 -6.49 1.64
C TYR A 147 -9.61 -7.23 2.49
N GLY A 148 -9.03 -6.53 3.47
CA GLY A 148 -8.10 -7.11 4.44
C GLY A 148 -6.75 -7.49 3.85
N TYR A 149 -6.40 -6.95 2.71
CA TYR A 149 -5.06 -7.07 2.15
C TYR A 149 -4.05 -6.24 2.94
N PRO A 150 -2.78 -6.67 2.98
CA PRO A 150 -1.73 -5.88 3.59
C PRO A 150 -1.53 -4.56 2.83
N VAL A 151 -1.23 -3.50 3.58
CA VAL A 151 -0.72 -2.27 2.98
C VAL A 151 0.75 -2.47 2.69
N LEU A 152 1.11 -2.37 1.41
CA LEU A 152 2.48 -2.50 0.94
C LEU A 152 3.14 -1.13 0.83
N SER A 153 4.37 -1.00 1.31
CA SER A 153 5.27 0.06 0.92
C SER A 153 5.95 -0.35 -0.37
N ILE A 154 5.81 0.44 -1.43
CA ILE A 154 6.35 0.13 -2.76
C ILE A 154 7.28 1.26 -3.18
N TRP A 155 8.57 0.95 -3.20
CA TRP A 155 9.61 1.82 -3.75
C TRP A 155 10.41 1.00 -4.75
N GLN A 156 10.08 1.15 -6.06
CA GLN A 156 10.59 0.24 -7.08
C GLN A 156 10.18 -1.21 -6.74
N THR A 157 11.13 -2.15 -6.70
CA THR A 157 10.90 -3.53 -6.25
C THR A 157 11.34 -3.79 -4.80
N ASP A 158 11.78 -2.76 -4.07
CA ASP A 158 11.86 -2.81 -2.61
C ASP A 158 10.43 -2.69 -2.03
N ILE A 159 9.85 -3.85 -1.77
CA ILE A 159 8.45 -3.98 -1.34
C ILE A 159 8.41 -4.63 0.04
N ILE A 160 7.80 -3.94 1.00
CA ILE A 160 7.63 -4.46 2.36
C ILE A 160 6.17 -4.34 2.83
N ILE A 161 5.74 -5.23 3.71
CA ILE A 161 4.45 -5.12 4.41
C ILE A 161 4.56 -4.03 5.47
N TYR A 162 3.77 -2.99 5.33
CA TYR A 162 3.73 -1.85 6.26
C TYR A 162 2.57 -1.93 7.25
N GLY A 163 1.56 -2.74 6.96
CA GLY A 163 0.47 -3.08 7.84
C GLY A 163 -0.21 -4.35 7.35
N THR A 164 -0.66 -5.21 8.26
CA THR A 164 -1.33 -6.48 7.92
C THR A 164 -2.70 -6.27 7.28
N ASP A 165 -3.29 -5.10 7.50
CA ASP A 165 -4.50 -4.57 6.87
C ASP A 165 -4.50 -3.04 6.99
N LEU A 166 -5.52 -2.39 6.45
CA LEU A 166 -5.62 -0.93 6.45
C LEU A 166 -5.72 -0.34 7.86
N ALA A 167 -6.48 -0.94 8.77
CA ALA A 167 -6.63 -0.43 10.13
C ALA A 167 -5.36 -0.63 10.97
N ASN A 168 -4.65 -1.74 10.75
CA ASN A 168 -3.34 -1.99 11.35
C ASN A 168 -2.30 -1.01 10.83
N TYR A 169 -2.28 -0.75 9.51
CA TYR A 169 -1.39 0.23 8.90
C TYR A 169 -1.58 1.63 9.52
N ILE A 170 -2.81 2.14 9.54
CA ILE A 170 -3.11 3.46 10.12
C ILE A 170 -2.64 3.54 11.58
N ALA A 171 -2.86 2.48 12.34
CA ALA A 171 -2.40 2.42 13.72
C ALA A 171 -0.87 2.47 13.83
N SER A 172 -0.18 1.66 13.02
CA SER A 172 1.28 1.54 13.08
C SER A 172 2.00 2.81 12.61
N GLU A 173 1.48 3.47 11.58
CA GLU A 173 2.09 4.67 10.99
C GLU A 173 1.87 5.91 11.84
N PHE A 174 0.64 6.14 12.31
CA PHE A 174 0.24 7.44 12.88
C PHE A 174 0.13 7.44 14.41
N PHE A 175 0.17 6.28 15.10
CA PHE A 175 0.15 6.20 16.55
C PHE A 175 1.51 5.89 17.20
N ARG A 176 2.60 5.98 16.48
CA ARG A 176 3.95 5.68 17.00
C ARG A 176 4.44 6.60 18.13
N ARG A 177 3.68 7.63 18.52
CA ARG A 177 4.02 8.49 19.67
C ARG A 177 3.15 8.11 20.87
N PRO A 178 3.70 7.55 21.96
CA PRO A 178 2.97 7.09 23.15
C PRO A 178 2.21 8.20 23.90
N SER A 179 2.40 9.47 23.53
CA SER A 179 1.89 10.60 24.30
C SER A 179 0.47 11.06 23.97
N VAL A 180 -0.17 10.54 22.94
CA VAL A 180 -1.43 11.10 22.44
C VAL A 180 -2.68 10.31 22.85
N ILE A 181 -2.57 9.00 23.13
CA ILE A 181 -3.73 8.23 23.61
C ILE A 181 -3.31 7.33 24.76
N ARG A 182 -3.69 7.71 25.99
CA ARG A 182 -3.38 6.98 27.23
C ARG A 182 -3.99 5.56 27.29
N ASP A 183 -5.02 5.27 26.52
CA ASP A 183 -5.79 4.02 26.61
C ASP A 183 -5.80 3.19 25.33
N TRP A 184 -4.92 3.51 24.35
CA TRP A 184 -4.84 2.72 23.14
C TRP A 184 -3.84 1.56 23.31
N THR A 185 -4.34 0.36 23.32
CA THR A 185 -3.54 -0.85 23.13
C THR A 185 -3.62 -1.25 21.66
N PRO A 186 -2.47 -1.44 20.98
CA PRO A 186 -2.50 -2.01 19.64
C PRO A 186 -3.23 -3.34 19.68
N PRO A 187 -4.13 -3.60 18.72
CA PRO A 187 -4.72 -4.93 18.64
C PRO A 187 -3.58 -5.96 18.54
N PRO A 188 -3.72 -7.12 19.16
CA PRO A 188 -2.74 -8.18 19.00
C PRO A 188 -2.58 -8.45 17.52
N PRO A 189 -1.34 -8.68 17.03
CA PRO A 189 -1.14 -9.05 15.64
C PRO A 189 -1.99 -10.28 15.37
N ASP A 190 -2.94 -10.17 14.44
CA ASP A 190 -3.68 -11.34 13.98
C ASP A 190 -2.64 -12.35 13.49
N ARG A 191 -2.63 -13.54 14.09
CA ARG A 191 -1.64 -14.59 13.77
C ARG A 191 -1.89 -15.23 12.41
N THR A 192 -3.00 -14.88 11.76
CA THR A 192 -3.28 -15.29 10.40
C THR A 192 -2.38 -14.45 9.46
N PRO A 193 -1.50 -15.07 8.67
CA PRO A 193 -0.72 -14.31 7.71
C PRO A 193 -1.67 -13.55 6.78
N PRO A 194 -1.38 -12.28 6.47
CA PRO A 194 -2.22 -11.50 5.57
C PRO A 194 -2.30 -12.18 4.20
N PRO A 195 -3.40 -12.01 3.47
CA PRO A 195 -3.52 -12.54 2.12
C PRO A 195 -2.43 -11.96 1.23
N MET A 196 -1.82 -12.81 0.41
CA MET A 196 -0.76 -12.40 -0.49
C MET A 196 -1.34 -11.62 -1.67
N VAL A 197 -0.70 -10.51 -2.05
CA VAL A 197 -1.05 -9.75 -3.26
C VAL A 197 -0.32 -10.38 -4.44
N PRO A 198 -1.00 -11.03 -5.40
CA PRO A 198 -0.34 -11.70 -6.52
C PRO A 198 0.68 -10.79 -7.22
N PHE A 199 1.81 -11.34 -7.66
CA PHE A 199 2.94 -10.64 -8.24
C PHE A 199 3.69 -9.75 -7.24
N TRP A 200 3.04 -8.77 -6.62
CA TRP A 200 3.71 -7.82 -5.71
C TRP A 200 4.30 -8.49 -4.46
N SER A 201 3.65 -9.54 -3.98
CA SER A 201 4.18 -10.30 -2.83
C SER A 201 5.36 -11.21 -3.20
N ASP A 202 5.64 -11.45 -4.48
CA ASP A 202 6.77 -12.26 -4.89
C ASP A 202 8.10 -11.57 -4.53
N PHE A 203 8.15 -10.25 -4.55
CA PHE A 203 9.30 -9.46 -4.13
C PHE A 203 9.56 -9.55 -2.62
N LEU A 204 8.51 -9.64 -1.80
CA LEU A 204 8.65 -9.87 -0.35
C LEU A 204 9.39 -11.18 -0.04
N LEU A 205 9.15 -12.22 -0.84
CA LEU A 205 9.77 -13.53 -0.67
C LEU A 205 11.23 -13.54 -1.14
N GLU A 206 11.60 -12.74 -2.12
CA GLU A 206 12.98 -12.61 -2.57
C GLU A 206 13.88 -11.99 -1.50
N ASP A 207 13.40 -10.95 -0.82
CA ASP A 207 14.16 -10.34 0.29
C ASP A 207 14.34 -11.31 1.47
N LEU A 208 13.34 -12.11 1.79
CA LEU A 208 13.46 -13.18 2.78
C LEU A 208 14.46 -14.25 2.37
N ARG A 209 14.59 -14.56 1.08
CA ARG A 209 15.58 -15.50 0.55
C ARG A 209 17.00 -14.92 0.55
N LYS A 210 17.15 -13.62 0.26
CA LYS A 210 18.44 -12.90 0.30
C LYS A 210 18.93 -12.69 1.74
N ALA A 211 18.03 -12.54 2.71
CA ALA A 211 18.37 -12.32 4.12
C ALA A 211 18.95 -13.55 4.84
N GLY A 212 18.90 -14.76 4.23
CA GLY A 212 19.33 -16.00 4.87
C GLY A 212 18.45 -16.39 6.08
N PRO A 213 18.64 -17.60 6.64
CA PRO A 213 17.94 -17.96 7.87
C PRO A 213 18.38 -17.01 9.00
N PRO A 214 17.48 -16.62 9.93
CA PRO A 214 17.82 -15.75 11.03
C PRO A 214 19.01 -16.37 11.78
N VAL A 215 20.07 -15.57 11.99
CA VAL A 215 21.25 -15.98 12.75
C VAL A 215 20.79 -16.21 14.20
N THR A 216 20.40 -17.44 14.51
CA THR A 216 20.20 -17.90 15.88
C THR A 216 21.57 -18.06 16.53
N GLY A 217 22.04 -16.99 17.17
CA GLY A 217 23.35 -17.03 17.83
C GLY A 217 23.71 -15.73 18.52
N ILE A 218 22.96 -15.39 19.59
CA ILE A 218 23.58 -14.59 20.66
C ILE A 218 23.73 -15.52 21.85
N ALA A 219 24.80 -16.32 21.80
CA ALA A 219 25.37 -16.94 22.97
C ALA A 219 26.37 -15.95 23.57
N GLY A 220 26.16 -15.56 24.83
CA GLY A 220 27.23 -15.21 25.75
C GLY A 220 27.78 -13.80 25.68
N PHE A 221 27.11 -12.82 26.28
CA PHE A 221 27.84 -11.72 26.93
C PHE A 221 28.02 -12.08 28.41
N ARG A 222 29.16 -12.66 28.77
CA ARG A 222 29.71 -12.62 30.14
C ARG A 222 30.59 -11.39 30.20
N GLY A 223 30.16 -10.37 30.90
CA GLY A 223 31.03 -9.28 31.30
C GLY A 223 31.82 -9.63 32.56
N PRO A 224 32.99 -9.00 32.80
CA PRO A 224 33.73 -9.09 34.02
C PRO A 224 33.06 -8.31 35.16
#